data_2892f76bb2d6e6411fe7cf34cdcfa4fb
#
_entry.id   2892f76bb2d6e6411fe7cf34cdcfa4fb
#
_cell.length_a   1.000
_cell.length_b   1.000
_cell.length_c   1.000
_cell.angle_alpha   90.00
_cell.angle_beta   90.00
_cell.angle_gamma   90.00
#
_symmetry.space_group_name_H-M   'P 1'
#
loop_
_entity.id
_entity.type
_entity.pdbx_description
1 polymer ?
#
loop_
_entity_poly.entity_id
_entity_poly.type
_entity_poly.pdbx_seq_one_letter_code
_entity_poly.pdbx_strand_id
1 'polypeptide(L)'
;METAGTRSAAAMHASQDGFRLDINALRALSVIAVVGFHFQIPGFAGGFVGVDVFLVITGYLMTTKVLNDLRLGRFSLWAFVMMRMRRIYPALAVSVAASIVIGWFVTLPGEYLKHLLQALSALAFVSNFAFNSDNGYFAMAAQTKPLLHTWSLSLEWQFYIWMPLI
;
A
#
# COMPACT_ATOMS: atom_id res chain seq x y z
N MET A 1 39.77 -12.18 31.57
CA MET A 1 38.47 -12.95 31.59
C MET A 1 37.37 -11.98 31.36
N GLU A 2 37.34 -11.40 30.14
CA GLU A 2 36.39 -10.37 29.71
C GLU A 2 35.41 -11.04 28.76
N THR A 3 34.42 -11.12 29.11
CA THR A 3 33.13 -11.76 29.29
C THR A 3 32.33 -11.93 28.01
N ALA A 4 31.96 -13.18 27.76
CA ALA A 4 30.98 -13.62 26.76
C ALA A 4 29.66 -12.82 26.80
N GLY A 5 29.35 -12.14 27.92
CA GLY A 5 28.13 -11.32 28.10
C GLY A 5 28.09 -10.03 27.30
N THR A 6 29.24 -9.35 27.11
CA THR A 6 29.31 -8.11 26.34
C THR A 6 29.19 -8.35 24.83
N ARG A 7 29.71 -9.49 24.35
CA ARG A 7 29.53 -9.90 22.93
C ARG A 7 28.10 -10.32 22.63
N SER A 8 27.42 -10.95 23.58
CA SER A 8 26.01 -11.34 23.43
C SER A 8 25.08 -10.12 23.39
N ALA A 9 25.32 -9.13 24.27
CA ALA A 9 24.55 -7.89 24.29
C ALA A 9 24.77 -7.05 23.02
N ALA A 10 26.00 -6.96 22.53
CA ALA A 10 26.32 -6.27 21.27
C ALA A 10 25.70 -6.98 20.04
N ALA A 11 25.70 -8.31 20.02
CA ALA A 11 25.05 -9.08 18.96
C ALA A 11 23.52 -8.96 19.01
N MET A 12 22.91 -8.88 20.19
CA MET A 12 21.46 -8.60 20.33
C MET A 12 21.11 -7.18 19.89
N HIS A 13 21.93 -6.17 20.20
CA HIS A 13 21.73 -4.81 19.70
C HIS A 13 21.93 -4.72 18.17
N ALA A 14 22.94 -5.38 17.62
CA ALA A 14 23.18 -5.40 16.17
C ALA A 14 22.06 -6.12 15.39
N SER A 15 21.35 -7.08 15.99
CA SER A 15 20.20 -7.73 15.36
C SER A 15 18.91 -6.87 15.44
N GLN A 16 18.84 -5.91 16.36
CA GLN A 16 17.72 -4.97 16.48
C GLN A 16 17.81 -3.79 15.51
N ASP A 17 19.00 -3.46 14.99
CA ASP A 17 19.19 -2.36 14.02
C ASP A 17 18.55 -2.63 12.64
N GLY A 18 18.13 -3.87 12.35
CA GLY A 18 17.42 -4.21 11.10
C GLY A 18 15.90 -4.17 11.18
N PHE A 19 15.31 -4.23 12.39
CA PHE A 19 13.86 -4.35 12.56
C PHE A 19 13.31 -3.16 13.37
N ARG A 20 12.72 -2.17 12.67
CA ARG A 20 12.13 -0.97 13.24
C ARG A 20 10.75 -1.29 13.84
N LEU A 21 10.75 -1.67 15.13
CA LEU A 21 9.52 -1.97 15.87
C LEU A 21 8.54 -0.78 15.93
N ASP A 22 9.06 0.45 16.05
CA ASP A 22 8.32 1.69 16.03
C ASP A 22 7.50 1.86 14.74
N ILE A 23 8.14 1.66 13.59
CA ILE A 23 7.51 1.76 12.28
C ILE A 23 6.48 0.64 12.08
N ASN A 24 6.80 -0.59 12.50
CA ASN A 24 5.85 -1.70 12.38
C ASN A 24 4.63 -1.52 13.31
N ALA A 25 4.82 -0.97 14.50
CA ALA A 25 3.72 -0.63 15.40
C ALA A 25 2.80 0.44 14.78
N LEU A 26 3.37 1.52 14.22
CA LEU A 26 2.60 2.54 13.52
C LEU A 26 1.82 1.97 12.32
N ARG A 27 2.43 1.08 11.55
CA ARG A 27 1.74 0.40 10.44
C ARG A 27 0.58 -0.47 10.94
N ALA A 28 0.78 -1.22 12.01
CA ALA A 28 -0.26 -2.05 12.61
C ALA A 28 -1.43 -1.19 13.12
N LEU A 29 -1.14 -0.10 13.83
CA LEU A 29 -2.16 0.85 14.28
C LEU A 29 -2.92 1.49 13.12
N SER A 30 -2.22 1.85 12.04
CA SER A 30 -2.83 2.40 10.83
C SER A 30 -3.82 1.40 10.21
N VAL A 31 -3.43 0.13 10.09
CA VAL A 31 -4.31 -0.93 9.56
C VAL A 31 -5.52 -1.14 10.47
N ILE A 32 -5.31 -1.22 11.79
CA ILE A 32 -6.41 -1.37 12.77
C ILE A 32 -7.39 -0.20 12.65
N ALA A 33 -6.88 1.04 12.54
CA ALA A 33 -7.71 2.22 12.39
C ALA A 33 -8.57 2.18 11.11
N VAL A 34 -7.97 1.81 9.97
CA VAL A 34 -8.68 1.68 8.69
C VAL A 34 -9.73 0.57 8.73
N VAL A 35 -9.38 -0.59 9.30
CA VAL A 35 -10.33 -1.70 9.46
C VAL A 35 -11.47 -1.31 10.38
N GLY A 36 -11.19 -0.69 11.54
CA GLY A 36 -12.20 -0.20 12.47
C GLY A 36 -13.17 0.81 11.83
N PHE A 37 -12.64 1.70 10.98
CA PHE A 37 -13.45 2.64 10.19
C PHE A 37 -14.39 1.91 9.22
N HIS A 38 -13.90 0.92 8.48
CA HIS A 38 -14.70 0.17 7.51
C HIS A 38 -15.80 -0.67 8.16
N PHE A 39 -15.54 -1.24 9.32
CA PHE A 39 -16.53 -1.96 10.11
C PHE A 39 -17.41 -1.06 10.97
N GLN A 40 -17.28 0.28 10.83
CA GLN A 40 -18.06 1.28 11.58
C GLN A 40 -17.97 1.07 13.10
N ILE A 41 -16.82 0.61 13.59
CA ILE A 41 -16.62 0.39 15.04
C ILE A 41 -16.66 1.75 15.76
N PRO A 42 -17.45 1.90 16.84
CA PRO A 42 -17.47 3.14 17.61
C PRO A 42 -16.06 3.57 18.06
N GLY A 43 -15.74 4.86 17.87
CA GLY A 43 -14.42 5.42 18.16
C GLY A 43 -13.45 5.45 16.98
N PHE A 44 -13.75 4.80 15.85
CA PHE A 44 -12.89 4.77 14.66
C PHE A 44 -13.39 5.66 13.51
N ALA A 45 -14.23 6.66 13.76
CA ALA A 45 -14.77 7.54 12.71
C ALA A 45 -13.68 8.27 11.90
N GLY A 46 -12.51 8.58 12.50
CA GLY A 46 -11.34 9.14 11.84
C GLY A 46 -10.33 8.12 11.28
N GLY A 47 -10.65 6.83 11.33
CA GLY A 47 -9.70 5.76 11.00
C GLY A 47 -9.22 5.75 9.55
N PHE A 48 -9.92 6.42 8.62
CA PHE A 48 -9.48 6.60 7.24
C PHE A 48 -8.11 7.29 7.12
N VAL A 49 -7.73 8.15 8.10
CA VAL A 49 -6.39 8.79 8.17
C VAL A 49 -5.26 7.74 8.28
N GLY A 50 -5.56 6.53 8.71
CA GLY A 50 -4.59 5.44 8.73
C GLY A 50 -3.99 5.13 7.36
N VAL A 51 -4.71 5.39 6.26
CA VAL A 51 -4.18 5.26 4.89
C VAL A 51 -3.07 6.29 4.64
N ASP A 52 -3.25 7.54 5.07
CA ASP A 52 -2.27 8.61 4.91
C ASP A 52 -1.00 8.32 5.71
N VAL A 53 -1.17 7.88 6.97
CA VAL A 53 -0.04 7.45 7.81
C VAL A 53 0.73 6.30 7.16
N PHE A 54 0.02 5.33 6.59
CA PHE A 54 0.63 4.21 5.89
C PHE A 54 1.43 4.67 4.66
N LEU A 55 0.89 5.60 3.86
CA LEU A 55 1.58 6.18 2.69
C LEU A 55 2.85 6.95 3.10
N VAL A 56 2.79 7.74 4.18
CA VAL A 56 3.96 8.46 4.72
C VAL A 56 5.05 7.49 5.16
N ILE A 57 4.69 6.44 5.91
CA ILE A 57 5.65 5.41 6.35
C ILE A 57 6.28 4.71 5.15
N THR A 58 5.49 4.33 4.16
CA THR A 58 5.99 3.69 2.95
C THR A 58 6.93 4.63 2.19
N GLY A 59 6.56 5.90 2.04
CA GLY A 59 7.41 6.92 1.44
C GLY A 59 8.77 7.03 2.15
N TYR A 60 8.78 7.15 3.47
CA TYR A 60 9.99 7.22 4.27
C TYR A 60 10.89 5.99 4.09
N LEU A 61 10.33 4.78 4.21
CA LEU A 61 11.10 3.55 4.09
C LEU A 61 11.68 3.36 2.68
N MET A 62 10.92 3.73 1.66
CA MET A 62 11.38 3.58 0.28
C MET A 62 12.46 4.60 -0.06
N THR A 63 12.29 5.85 0.34
CA THR A 63 13.30 6.90 0.18
C THR A 63 14.60 6.51 0.86
N THR A 64 14.53 6.07 2.11
CA THR A 64 15.71 5.64 2.87
C THR A 64 16.43 4.48 2.17
N LYS A 65 15.65 3.49 1.66
CA LYS A 65 16.23 2.36 0.93
C LYS A 65 16.93 2.80 -0.36
N VAL A 66 16.27 3.61 -1.18
CA VAL A 66 16.82 4.10 -2.45
C VAL A 66 18.09 4.92 -2.21
N LEU A 67 18.08 5.86 -1.26
CA LEU A 67 19.23 6.68 -0.92
C LEU A 67 20.42 5.82 -0.43
N ASN A 68 20.13 4.79 0.36
CA ASN A 68 21.20 3.90 0.83
C ASN A 68 21.78 3.07 -0.31
N ASP A 69 20.95 2.53 -1.19
CA ASP A 69 21.40 1.74 -2.34
C ASP A 69 22.18 2.62 -3.36
N LEU A 70 21.77 3.90 -3.53
CA LEU A 70 22.51 4.89 -4.34
C LEU A 70 23.90 5.18 -3.74
N ARG A 71 23.99 5.43 -2.42
CA ARG A 71 25.27 5.68 -1.73
C ARG A 71 26.24 4.51 -1.85
N LEU A 72 25.71 3.29 -1.91
CA LEU A 72 26.51 2.08 -2.07
C LEU A 72 26.82 1.73 -3.53
N GLY A 73 26.38 2.56 -4.50
CA GLY A 73 26.61 2.34 -5.93
C GLY A 73 25.93 1.09 -6.51
N ARG A 74 24.92 0.54 -5.82
CA ARG A 74 24.24 -0.71 -6.23
C ARG A 74 22.77 -0.53 -6.57
N PHE A 75 22.29 0.71 -6.69
CA PHE A 75 20.90 0.98 -7.05
C PHE A 75 20.62 0.62 -8.51
N SER A 76 19.57 -0.15 -8.74
CA SER A 76 19.03 -0.44 -10.06
C SER A 76 17.52 -0.19 -10.04
N LEU A 77 17.06 0.79 -10.81
CA LEU A 77 15.64 1.14 -10.92
C LEU A 77 14.81 -0.08 -11.38
N TRP A 78 15.29 -0.81 -12.39
CA TRP A 78 14.59 -1.98 -12.89
C TRP A 78 14.44 -3.08 -11.83
N ALA A 79 15.51 -3.39 -11.11
CA ALA A 79 15.47 -4.38 -10.04
C ALA A 79 14.54 -3.93 -8.89
N PHE A 80 14.56 -2.64 -8.54
CA PHE A 80 13.69 -2.06 -7.53
C PHE A 80 12.21 -2.16 -7.90
N VAL A 81 11.84 -1.71 -9.11
CA VAL A 81 10.46 -1.75 -9.63
C VAL A 81 9.98 -3.20 -9.76
N MET A 82 10.79 -4.09 -10.32
CA MET A 82 10.42 -5.50 -10.51
C MET A 82 10.20 -6.23 -9.18
N MET A 83 11.00 -5.93 -8.17
CA MET A 83 10.81 -6.50 -6.82
C MET A 83 9.45 -6.09 -6.23
N ARG A 84 9.03 -4.84 -6.43
CA ARG A 84 7.73 -4.33 -5.98
C ARG A 84 6.58 -4.93 -6.77
N MET A 85 6.73 -5.00 -8.10
CA MET A 85 5.75 -5.63 -8.98
C MET A 85 5.47 -7.08 -8.56
N ARG A 86 6.50 -7.89 -8.39
CA ARG A 86 6.35 -9.30 -7.96
C ARG A 86 5.68 -9.46 -6.60
N ARG A 87 5.77 -8.46 -5.74
CA ARG A 87 5.15 -8.47 -4.41
C ARG A 87 3.69 -8.03 -4.43
N ILE A 88 3.35 -7.02 -5.22
CA ILE A 88 2.04 -6.33 -5.18
C ILE A 88 1.10 -6.92 -6.23
N TYR A 89 1.59 -7.11 -7.45
CA TYR A 89 0.75 -7.43 -8.60
C TYR A 89 -0.02 -8.76 -8.49
N PRO A 90 0.56 -9.86 -7.97
CA PRO A 90 -0.19 -11.12 -7.86
C PRO A 90 -1.42 -11.00 -6.96
N ALA A 91 -1.28 -10.35 -5.80
CA ALA A 91 -2.41 -10.15 -4.88
C ALA A 91 -3.47 -9.22 -5.50
N LEU A 92 -3.04 -8.13 -6.15
CA LEU A 92 -3.93 -7.22 -6.87
C LEU A 92 -4.69 -7.96 -7.98
N ALA A 93 -3.99 -8.73 -8.82
CA ALA A 93 -4.61 -9.47 -9.92
C ALA A 93 -5.65 -10.47 -9.44
N VAL A 94 -5.36 -11.22 -8.37
CA VAL A 94 -6.34 -12.15 -7.76
C VAL A 94 -7.54 -11.41 -7.20
N SER A 95 -7.34 -10.29 -6.49
CA SER A 95 -8.43 -9.49 -5.93
C SER A 95 -9.32 -8.89 -7.02
N VAL A 96 -8.71 -8.38 -8.10
CA VAL A 96 -9.43 -7.85 -9.26
C VAL A 96 -10.20 -8.95 -9.99
N ALA A 97 -9.57 -10.11 -10.24
CA ALA A 97 -10.24 -11.24 -10.88
C ALA A 97 -11.44 -11.73 -10.05
N ALA A 98 -11.27 -11.86 -8.73
CA ALA A 98 -12.37 -12.23 -7.83
C ALA A 98 -13.50 -11.19 -7.88
N SER A 99 -13.19 -9.88 -7.87
CA SER A 99 -14.20 -8.83 -7.94
C SER A 99 -14.96 -8.82 -9.27
N ILE A 100 -14.28 -9.12 -10.39
CA ILE A 100 -14.94 -9.25 -11.73
C ILE A 100 -15.90 -10.44 -11.71
N VAL A 101 -15.46 -11.60 -11.22
CA VAL A 101 -16.30 -12.79 -11.16
C VAL A 101 -17.52 -12.57 -10.27
N ILE A 102 -17.34 -12.03 -9.07
CA ILE A 102 -18.44 -11.72 -8.15
C ILE A 102 -19.37 -10.67 -8.78
N GLY A 103 -18.79 -9.62 -9.36
CA GLY A 103 -19.56 -8.53 -10.01
C GLY A 103 -20.46 -9.03 -11.12
N TRP A 104 -20.04 -10.05 -11.88
CA TRP A 104 -20.87 -10.67 -12.92
C TRP A 104 -22.20 -11.18 -12.40
N PHE A 105 -22.24 -11.73 -11.18
CA PHE A 105 -23.44 -12.28 -10.58
C PHE A 105 -24.29 -11.28 -9.80
N VAL A 106 -23.67 -10.17 -9.35
CA VAL A 106 -24.30 -9.26 -8.38
C VAL A 106 -24.65 -7.90 -8.98
N THR A 107 -23.96 -7.48 -10.05
CA THR A 107 -24.05 -6.12 -10.58
C THR A 107 -24.97 -6.06 -11.81
N LEU A 108 -25.71 -4.95 -11.96
CA LEU A 108 -26.52 -4.70 -13.14
C LEU A 108 -25.64 -4.51 -14.40
N PRO A 109 -26.11 -4.89 -15.60
CA PRO A 109 -25.29 -4.86 -16.82
C PRO A 109 -24.65 -3.49 -17.11
N GLY A 110 -25.36 -2.38 -16.88
CA GLY A 110 -24.83 -1.03 -17.12
C GLY A 110 -23.77 -0.61 -16.11
N GLU A 111 -23.85 -1.09 -14.88
CA GLU A 111 -22.86 -0.83 -13.82
C GLU A 111 -21.66 -1.76 -13.93
N TYR A 112 -21.87 -2.97 -14.44
CA TYR A 112 -20.80 -3.94 -14.63
C TYR A 112 -19.72 -3.45 -15.60
N LEU A 113 -20.09 -2.74 -16.67
CA LEU A 113 -19.12 -2.14 -17.56
C LEU A 113 -18.22 -1.11 -16.84
N LYS A 114 -18.83 -0.27 -15.98
CA LYS A 114 -18.05 0.67 -15.14
C LYS A 114 -17.11 -0.08 -14.20
N HIS A 115 -17.58 -1.16 -13.59
CA HIS A 115 -16.75 -2.01 -12.74
C HIS A 115 -15.57 -2.61 -13.48
N LEU A 116 -15.75 -3.07 -14.72
CA LEU A 116 -14.64 -3.55 -15.58
C LEU A 116 -13.64 -2.45 -15.88
N LEU A 117 -14.08 -1.23 -16.19
CA LEU A 117 -13.16 -0.10 -16.40
C LEU A 117 -12.37 0.26 -15.13
N GLN A 118 -13.01 0.21 -13.97
CA GLN A 118 -12.33 0.38 -12.68
C GLN A 118 -11.31 -0.74 -12.41
N ALA A 119 -11.65 -1.99 -12.75
CA ALA A 119 -10.76 -3.13 -12.65
C ALA A 119 -9.51 -2.98 -13.55
N LEU A 120 -9.69 -2.55 -14.79
CA LEU A 120 -8.58 -2.26 -15.70
C LEU A 120 -7.71 -1.11 -15.17
N SER A 121 -8.31 -0.05 -14.66
CA SER A 121 -7.58 1.08 -14.08
C SER A 121 -6.76 0.67 -12.85
N ALA A 122 -7.27 -0.26 -12.04
CA ALA A 122 -6.56 -0.81 -10.89
C ALA A 122 -5.35 -1.63 -11.33
N LEU A 123 -5.49 -2.51 -12.33
CA LEU A 123 -4.38 -3.29 -12.89
C LEU A 123 -3.31 -2.43 -13.55
N ALA A 124 -3.70 -1.29 -14.12
CA ALA A 124 -2.79 -0.31 -14.70
C ALA A 124 -2.19 0.67 -13.68
N PHE A 125 -2.54 0.58 -12.39
CA PHE A 125 -2.13 1.50 -11.32
C PHE A 125 -2.48 2.98 -11.60
N VAL A 126 -3.65 3.21 -12.22
CA VAL A 126 -4.20 4.55 -12.49
C VAL A 126 -5.60 4.76 -11.91
N SER A 127 -6.01 3.90 -10.97
CA SER A 127 -7.35 3.95 -10.38
C SER A 127 -7.61 5.24 -9.57
N ASN A 128 -6.57 5.90 -9.05
CA ASN A 128 -6.68 7.23 -8.43
C ASN A 128 -7.27 8.27 -9.38
N PHE A 129 -6.90 8.28 -10.66
CA PHE A 129 -7.48 9.18 -11.67
C PHE A 129 -8.91 8.75 -12.04
N ALA A 130 -9.14 7.44 -12.24
CA ALA A 130 -10.46 6.92 -12.58
C ALA A 130 -11.50 7.23 -11.50
N PHE A 131 -11.17 7.08 -10.22
CA PHE A 131 -12.09 7.37 -9.12
C PHE A 131 -12.27 8.86 -8.86
N ASN A 132 -11.27 9.70 -9.16
CA ASN A 132 -11.38 11.15 -8.99
C ASN A 132 -12.35 11.77 -10.01
N SER A 133 -12.41 11.25 -11.24
CA SER A 133 -13.31 11.73 -12.29
C SER A 133 -14.79 11.34 -12.05
N ASP A 134 -15.06 10.34 -11.21
CA ASP A 134 -16.37 9.71 -11.04
C ASP A 134 -17.07 10.16 -9.73
N ASN A 135 -17.12 11.47 -9.47
CA ASN A 135 -17.75 12.15 -8.31
C ASN A 135 -16.96 12.19 -6.98
N GLY A 136 -15.65 12.01 -7.03
CA GLY A 136 -14.78 12.18 -5.87
C GLY A 136 -14.79 11.00 -4.89
N TYR A 137 -13.68 10.85 -4.20
CA TYR A 137 -13.44 9.76 -3.25
C TYR A 137 -14.39 9.77 -2.03
N PHE A 138 -14.84 10.96 -1.60
CA PHE A 138 -15.68 11.12 -0.40
C PHE A 138 -17.18 11.14 -0.67
N ALA A 139 -17.64 10.91 -1.93
CA ALA A 139 -19.05 10.84 -2.22
C ALA A 139 -19.71 9.62 -1.57
N MET A 140 -21.00 9.74 -1.16
CA MET A 140 -21.75 8.61 -0.58
C MET A 140 -21.76 7.36 -1.48
N ALA A 141 -21.68 7.54 -2.81
CA ALA A 141 -21.51 6.46 -3.78
C ALA A 141 -20.13 5.74 -3.72
N ALA A 142 -19.17 6.25 -2.96
CA ALA A 142 -17.86 5.61 -2.83
C ALA A 142 -17.93 4.24 -2.15
N GLN A 143 -18.85 4.05 -1.21
CA GLN A 143 -19.02 2.79 -0.47
C GLN A 143 -19.54 1.64 -1.35
N THR A 144 -20.09 1.94 -2.51
CA THR A 144 -20.61 0.92 -3.46
C THR A 144 -19.57 0.45 -4.47
N LYS A 145 -18.34 1.01 -4.47
CA LYS A 145 -17.28 0.68 -5.43
C LYS A 145 -16.33 -0.38 -4.85
N PRO A 146 -16.37 -1.65 -5.28
CA PRO A 146 -15.59 -2.75 -4.68
C PRO A 146 -14.07 -2.55 -4.73
N LEU A 147 -13.57 -1.86 -5.79
CA LEU A 147 -12.14 -1.64 -6.01
C LEU A 147 -11.67 -0.25 -5.57
N LEU A 148 -12.50 0.51 -4.84
CA LEU A 148 -12.18 1.88 -4.44
C LEU A 148 -10.79 1.97 -3.77
N HIS A 149 -10.47 1.02 -2.88
CA HIS A 149 -9.22 1.03 -2.11
C HIS A 149 -7.94 0.90 -2.95
N THR A 150 -8.06 0.52 -4.23
CA THR A 150 -6.91 0.45 -5.13
C THR A 150 -6.33 1.82 -5.50
N TRP A 151 -7.04 2.92 -5.19
CA TRP A 151 -6.54 4.28 -5.44
C TRP A 151 -5.24 4.58 -4.67
N SER A 152 -5.16 4.19 -3.40
CA SER A 152 -3.96 4.40 -2.58
C SER A 152 -2.79 3.55 -3.06
N LEU A 153 -3.07 2.33 -3.53
CA LEU A 153 -2.09 1.45 -4.14
C LEU A 153 -1.54 2.03 -5.45
N SER A 154 -2.40 2.69 -6.25
CA SER A 154 -1.99 3.39 -7.47
C SER A 154 -1.06 4.57 -7.16
N LEU A 155 -1.37 5.37 -6.12
CA LEU A 155 -0.49 6.45 -5.65
C LEU A 155 0.86 5.92 -5.17
N GLU A 156 0.85 4.85 -4.38
CA GLU A 156 2.06 4.20 -3.89
C GLU A 156 2.94 3.72 -5.05
N TRP A 157 2.33 3.10 -6.07
CA TRP A 157 3.03 2.64 -7.27
C TRP A 157 3.64 3.78 -8.08
N GLN A 158 2.89 4.86 -8.30
CA GLN A 158 3.37 6.06 -8.98
C GLN A 158 4.56 6.68 -8.23
N PHE A 159 4.49 6.73 -6.89
CA PHE A 159 5.60 7.17 -6.06
C PHE A 159 6.86 6.32 -6.25
N TYR A 160 6.75 4.99 -6.35
CA TYR A 160 7.89 4.10 -6.60
C TYR A 160 8.59 4.36 -7.92
N ILE A 161 7.87 4.84 -8.93
CA ILE A 161 8.45 5.18 -10.23
C ILE A 161 9.11 6.55 -10.19
N TRP A 162 8.43 7.56 -9.64
CA TRP A 162 8.89 8.95 -9.69
C TRP A 162 9.98 9.28 -8.68
N MET A 163 9.90 8.72 -7.47
CA MET A 163 10.84 9.04 -6.38
C MET A 163 12.32 8.76 -6.73
N PRO A 164 12.69 7.64 -7.39
CA PRO A 164 14.08 7.39 -7.74
C PRO A 164 14.61 8.25 -8.89
N LEU A 165 13.76 9.01 -9.58
CA LEU A 165 14.11 9.88 -10.71
C LEU A 165 14.38 11.32 -10.27
N ILE A 166 14.02 11.69 -9.04
CA ILE A 166 14.24 12.99 -8.41
C ILE A 166 15.53 12.98 -7.60
#